data_004d64c1d4a72119ad43c7a8cb45032c
#
_entry.id   004d64c1d4a72119ad43c7a8cb45032c
#
_cell.length_a   1.000
_cell.length_b   1.000
_cell.length_c   1.000
_cell.angle_alpha   90.00
_cell.angle_beta   90.00
_cell.angle_gamma   90.00
#
_symmetry.space_group_name_H-M   'P 1'
#
loop_
_entity.id
_entity.type
_entity.pdbx_description
1 polymer ?
#
loop_
_entity_poly.entity_id
_entity_poly.type
_entity_poly.pdbx_seq_one_letter_code
_entity_poly.pdbx_strand_id
1 'polypeptide(L)'
;MINLIRILLIAFTGFFGFNFFKDYSKAKANNELEEVSTGKAIATGFVTDFFDTLGIGSFAPTVALFNTLKLNVSDRLIPGTLNVGHTIPVVCEALIFTTVIEVDPLTLFALIAASVVGSYLGAGIIAKMDERKIQIVMGVALAVTALIMLASQLGIFPVGGEATGLTGANLVIGIIGNFILGALMTAGVGLYSPCMAMVYFLGMSPAVAFPIMMASCAMLMPVASTKFIKEQAYAKKTSILISIGGVVGVFIAAFIVKSLPLNILKWLVILVIAYTSITMLRKAYTPKQAE
;
A
#
# COMPACT_ATOMS: atom_id res chain seq x y z
N MET A 1 17.61 -16.63 -7.88
CA MET A 1 17.02 -15.78 -6.83
C MET A 1 15.71 -15.14 -7.29
N ILE A 2 15.67 -14.37 -8.37
CA ILE A 2 14.44 -13.73 -8.92
C ILE A 2 13.31 -14.74 -9.13
N ASN A 3 13.61 -15.92 -9.67
CA ASN A 3 12.60 -16.97 -9.88
C ASN A 3 11.99 -17.46 -8.56
N LEU A 4 12.75 -17.51 -7.47
CA LEU A 4 12.22 -17.90 -6.15
C LEU A 4 11.23 -16.84 -5.64
N ILE A 5 11.58 -15.55 -5.76
CA ILE A 5 10.69 -14.45 -5.38
C ILE A 5 9.40 -14.52 -6.21
N ARG A 6 9.49 -14.75 -7.52
CA ARG A 6 8.32 -14.89 -8.39
C ARG A 6 7.44 -16.08 -8.00
N ILE A 7 8.05 -17.23 -7.70
CA ILE A 7 7.30 -18.43 -7.27
C ILE A 7 6.56 -18.14 -5.95
N LEU A 8 7.24 -17.57 -4.97
CA LEU A 8 6.64 -17.21 -3.69
C LEU A 8 5.52 -16.16 -3.87
N LEU A 9 5.74 -15.17 -4.73
CA LEU A 9 4.75 -14.15 -5.05
C LEU A 9 3.49 -14.77 -5.67
N ILE A 10 3.66 -15.64 -6.64
CA ILE A 10 2.54 -16.36 -7.28
C ILE A 10 1.82 -17.25 -6.26
N ALA A 11 2.55 -17.96 -5.40
CA ALA A 11 1.97 -18.83 -4.38
C ALA A 11 1.14 -18.04 -3.35
N PHE A 12 1.70 -16.94 -2.82
CA PHE A 12 0.99 -16.09 -1.85
C PHE A 12 -0.21 -15.38 -2.48
N THR A 13 -0.07 -14.92 -3.71
CA THR A 13 -1.17 -14.28 -4.46
C THR A 13 -2.26 -15.29 -4.80
N GLY A 14 -1.90 -16.51 -5.19
CA GLY A 14 -2.86 -17.58 -5.44
C GLY A 14 -3.65 -17.97 -4.19
N PHE A 15 -2.96 -18.09 -3.05
CA PHE A 15 -3.59 -18.36 -1.75
C PHE A 15 -4.52 -17.21 -1.33
N PHE A 16 -4.07 -15.96 -1.47
CA PHE A 16 -4.91 -14.79 -1.23
C PHE A 16 -6.12 -14.78 -2.16
N GLY A 17 -5.92 -14.93 -3.47
CA GLY A 17 -6.98 -14.92 -4.47
C GLY A 17 -8.05 -15.97 -4.19
N PHE A 18 -7.65 -17.20 -3.86
CA PHE A 18 -8.58 -18.26 -3.47
C PHE A 18 -9.46 -17.86 -2.27
N ASN A 19 -8.85 -17.34 -1.20
CA ASN A 19 -9.59 -16.90 -0.02
C ASN A 19 -10.50 -15.70 -0.33
N PHE A 20 -10.03 -14.74 -1.12
CA PHE A 20 -10.78 -13.56 -1.50
C PHE A 20 -12.01 -13.91 -2.33
N PHE A 21 -11.85 -14.71 -3.39
CA PHE A 21 -12.98 -15.14 -4.21
C PHE A 21 -13.97 -16.02 -3.45
N LYS A 22 -13.50 -16.89 -2.57
CA LYS A 22 -14.36 -17.71 -1.71
C LYS A 22 -15.21 -16.84 -0.79
N ASP A 23 -14.60 -15.86 -0.11
CA ASP A 23 -15.30 -14.96 0.80
C ASP A 23 -16.28 -14.04 0.06
N TYR A 24 -15.87 -13.47 -1.07
CA TYR A 24 -16.73 -12.67 -1.94
C TYR A 24 -17.94 -13.46 -2.45
N SER A 25 -17.74 -14.68 -2.93
CA SER A 25 -18.79 -15.55 -3.47
C SER A 25 -19.79 -15.91 -2.38
N LYS A 26 -19.32 -16.20 -1.17
CA LYS A 26 -20.18 -16.47 0.00
C LYS A 26 -21.02 -15.24 0.34
N ALA A 27 -20.42 -14.07 0.45
CA ALA A 27 -21.12 -12.84 0.75
C ALA A 27 -22.15 -12.47 -0.32
N LYS A 28 -21.83 -12.71 -1.60
CA LYS A 28 -22.75 -12.51 -2.72
C LYS A 28 -23.96 -13.44 -2.62
N ALA A 29 -23.76 -14.71 -2.28
CA ALA A 29 -24.83 -15.69 -2.14
C ALA A 29 -25.77 -15.34 -0.96
N ASN A 30 -25.23 -14.72 0.10
CA ASN A 30 -25.99 -14.32 1.29
C ASN A 30 -26.59 -12.90 1.18
N ASN A 31 -26.40 -12.18 0.08
CA ASN A 31 -26.77 -10.76 -0.07
C ASN A 31 -26.13 -9.84 0.98
N GLU A 32 -24.90 -10.15 1.40
CA GLU A 32 -24.12 -9.39 2.41
C GLU A 32 -23.13 -8.38 1.78
N LEU A 33 -23.22 -8.15 0.47
CA LEU A 33 -22.35 -7.19 -0.21
C LEU A 33 -22.83 -5.76 0.05
N GLU A 34 -21.88 -4.89 0.41
CA GLU A 34 -22.17 -3.48 0.62
C GLU A 34 -22.64 -2.78 -0.67
N GLU A 35 -23.51 -1.78 -0.51
CA GLU A 35 -23.95 -0.92 -1.60
C GLU A 35 -22.87 0.10 -1.94
N VAL A 36 -22.32 -0.01 -3.14
CA VAL A 36 -21.33 0.92 -3.66
C VAL A 36 -21.52 1.15 -5.14
N SER A 37 -21.27 2.38 -5.59
CA SER A 37 -21.29 2.71 -7.03
C SER A 37 -20.16 2.00 -7.75
N THR A 38 -20.53 1.04 -8.61
CA THR A 38 -19.57 0.23 -9.38
C THR A 38 -18.61 1.09 -10.21
N GLY A 39 -19.13 2.09 -10.93
CA GLY A 39 -18.31 2.95 -11.77
C GLY A 39 -17.32 3.79 -10.96
N LYS A 40 -17.74 4.36 -9.81
CA LYS A 40 -16.83 5.14 -8.95
C LYS A 40 -15.76 4.28 -8.33
N ALA A 41 -16.07 3.06 -7.89
CA ALA A 41 -15.09 2.16 -7.29
C ALA A 41 -14.06 1.66 -8.31
N ILE A 42 -14.48 1.29 -9.53
CA ILE A 42 -13.57 0.93 -10.62
C ILE A 42 -12.69 2.12 -11.02
N ALA A 43 -13.27 3.31 -11.16
CA ALA A 43 -12.51 4.53 -11.49
C ALA A 43 -11.49 4.87 -10.39
N THR A 44 -11.86 4.66 -9.11
CA THR A 44 -10.92 4.82 -8.00
C THR A 44 -9.72 3.90 -8.15
N GLY A 45 -9.94 2.58 -8.30
CA GLY A 45 -8.86 1.63 -8.50
C GLY A 45 -8.01 1.97 -9.72
N PHE A 46 -8.64 2.27 -10.86
CA PHE A 46 -7.94 2.66 -12.08
C PHE A 46 -6.99 3.85 -11.85
N VAL A 47 -7.50 4.95 -11.29
CA VAL A 47 -6.71 6.18 -11.08
C VAL A 47 -5.60 5.95 -10.07
N THR A 48 -5.90 5.31 -8.95
CA THR A 48 -4.94 5.17 -7.86
C THR A 48 -3.81 4.20 -8.18
N ASP A 49 -4.10 3.06 -8.81
CA ASP A 49 -3.07 2.10 -9.20
C ASP A 49 -2.31 2.53 -10.46
N PHE A 50 -2.95 3.32 -11.35
CA PHE A 50 -2.22 4.01 -12.42
C PHE A 50 -1.11 4.90 -11.86
N PHE A 51 -1.40 5.70 -10.83
CA PHE A 51 -0.41 6.56 -10.21
C PHE A 51 0.54 5.81 -9.27
N ASP A 52 0.11 4.69 -8.67
CA ASP A 52 0.96 3.78 -7.91
C ASP A 52 2.11 3.25 -8.77
N THR A 53 1.78 2.77 -9.96
CA THR A 53 2.73 2.31 -10.98
C THR A 53 3.80 3.36 -11.33
N LEU A 54 3.45 4.64 -11.21
CA LEU A 54 4.37 5.77 -11.43
C LEU A 54 5.11 6.21 -10.15
N GLY A 55 4.98 5.46 -9.06
CA GLY A 55 5.73 5.67 -7.81
C GLY A 55 5.12 6.69 -6.84
N ILE A 56 3.83 7.02 -6.98
CA ILE A 56 3.14 7.98 -6.10
C ILE A 56 2.52 7.29 -4.87
N GLY A 57 2.10 6.04 -5.02
CA GLY A 57 1.38 5.29 -4.01
C GLY A 57 -0.14 5.34 -4.18
N SER A 58 -0.83 4.22 -3.96
CA SER A 58 -2.28 4.08 -4.16
C SER A 58 -3.10 4.39 -2.91
N PHE A 59 -2.61 4.07 -1.72
CA PHE A 59 -3.41 4.04 -0.49
C PHE A 59 -4.00 5.40 -0.12
N ALA A 60 -3.16 6.41 0.00
CA ALA A 60 -3.59 7.74 0.41
C ALA A 60 -4.53 8.41 -0.62
N PRO A 61 -4.25 8.36 -1.93
CA PRO A 61 -5.19 8.82 -2.95
C PRO A 61 -6.53 8.07 -2.93
N THR A 62 -6.53 6.75 -2.64
CA THR A 62 -7.77 5.97 -2.53
C THR A 62 -8.64 6.46 -1.38
N VAL A 63 -8.06 6.72 -0.20
CA VAL A 63 -8.81 7.27 0.94
C VAL A 63 -9.40 8.63 0.61
N ALA A 64 -8.64 9.49 -0.08
CA ALA A 64 -9.13 10.78 -0.54
C ALA A 64 -10.31 10.64 -1.50
N LEU A 65 -10.22 9.71 -2.47
CA LEU A 65 -11.31 9.44 -3.42
C LEU A 65 -12.54 8.82 -2.74
N PHE A 66 -12.39 7.97 -1.73
CA PHE A 66 -13.52 7.47 -0.95
C PHE A 66 -14.32 8.61 -0.34
N ASN A 67 -13.65 9.59 0.26
CA ASN A 67 -14.32 10.76 0.83
C ASN A 67 -14.96 11.67 -0.25
N THR A 68 -14.18 11.99 -1.29
CA THR A 68 -14.60 12.95 -2.34
C THR A 68 -15.74 12.39 -3.20
N LEU A 69 -15.67 11.12 -3.58
CA LEU A 69 -16.68 10.44 -4.40
C LEU A 69 -17.85 9.89 -3.58
N LYS A 70 -17.78 10.00 -2.24
CA LYS A 70 -18.78 9.47 -1.30
C LYS A 70 -19.06 7.99 -1.54
N LEU A 71 -18.00 7.16 -1.50
CA LEU A 71 -18.13 5.72 -1.70
C LEU A 71 -18.70 4.97 -0.50
N ASN A 72 -18.97 5.67 0.62
CA ASN A 72 -19.64 5.13 1.81
C ASN A 72 -18.95 3.88 2.41
N VAL A 73 -17.62 3.77 2.29
CA VAL A 73 -16.86 2.75 2.98
C VAL A 73 -16.66 3.19 4.43
N SER A 74 -17.09 2.35 5.37
CA SER A 74 -16.85 2.61 6.81
C SER A 74 -15.36 2.79 7.10
N ASP A 75 -15.00 3.83 7.86
CA ASP A 75 -13.60 4.13 8.20
C ASP A 75 -12.91 2.93 8.85
N ARG A 76 -13.65 2.10 9.62
CA ARG A 76 -13.15 0.84 10.20
C ARG A 76 -12.66 -0.17 9.14
N LEU A 77 -13.28 -0.19 7.97
CA LEU A 77 -12.98 -1.14 6.91
C LEU A 77 -11.93 -0.62 5.92
N ILE A 78 -11.60 0.68 5.96
CA ILE A 78 -10.68 1.29 4.99
C ILE A 78 -9.33 0.57 4.93
N PRO A 79 -8.61 0.30 6.06
CA PRO A 79 -7.30 -0.33 5.98
C PRO A 79 -7.32 -1.70 5.27
N GLY A 80 -8.30 -2.53 5.61
CA GLY A 80 -8.46 -3.83 4.95
C GLY A 80 -8.86 -3.71 3.48
N THR A 81 -9.73 -2.74 3.16
CA THR A 81 -10.16 -2.48 1.77
C THR A 81 -8.99 -2.02 0.90
N LEU A 82 -8.11 -1.17 1.43
CA LEU A 82 -6.87 -0.76 0.75
C LEU A 82 -5.96 -1.97 0.48
N ASN A 83 -5.67 -2.76 1.51
CA ASN A 83 -4.81 -3.92 1.36
C ASN A 83 -5.41 -4.93 0.37
N VAL A 84 -6.67 -5.35 0.56
CA VAL A 84 -7.33 -6.36 -0.29
C VAL A 84 -7.53 -5.86 -1.71
N GLY A 85 -7.99 -4.61 -1.88
CA GLY A 85 -8.31 -4.03 -3.19
C GLY A 85 -7.10 -3.83 -4.09
N HIS A 86 -5.97 -3.40 -3.54
CA HIS A 86 -4.75 -3.12 -4.30
C HIS A 86 -3.78 -4.30 -4.40
N THR A 87 -4.05 -5.44 -3.73
CA THR A 87 -3.12 -6.60 -3.75
C THR A 87 -2.84 -7.08 -5.17
N ILE A 88 -3.86 -7.32 -5.99
CA ILE A 88 -3.67 -7.84 -7.35
C ILE A 88 -2.96 -6.81 -8.26
N PRO A 89 -3.38 -5.53 -8.30
CA PRO A 89 -2.66 -4.49 -9.02
C PRO A 89 -1.17 -4.41 -8.67
N VAL A 90 -0.82 -4.33 -7.39
CA VAL A 90 0.58 -4.24 -6.91
C VAL A 90 1.39 -5.48 -7.26
N VAL A 91 0.79 -6.67 -7.24
CA VAL A 91 1.46 -7.89 -7.73
C VAL A 91 1.72 -7.82 -9.23
N CYS A 92 0.78 -7.29 -10.03
CA CYS A 92 1.01 -7.06 -11.45
C CYS A 92 2.17 -6.08 -11.69
N GLU A 93 2.24 -4.98 -10.92
CA GLU A 93 3.37 -4.04 -10.98
C GLU A 93 4.69 -4.74 -10.69
N ALA A 94 4.76 -5.48 -9.59
CA ALA A 94 5.98 -6.19 -9.21
C ALA A 94 6.43 -7.19 -10.29
N LEU A 95 5.51 -7.91 -10.92
CA LEU A 95 5.83 -8.84 -11.99
C LEU A 95 6.34 -8.13 -13.26
N ILE A 96 5.86 -6.91 -13.54
CA ILE A 96 6.31 -6.11 -14.68
C ILE A 96 7.69 -5.50 -14.42
N PHE A 97 7.92 -4.94 -13.22
CA PHE A 97 9.11 -4.12 -12.94
C PHE A 97 10.27 -4.86 -12.25
N THR A 98 10.12 -6.09 -11.77
CA THR A 98 11.16 -6.86 -11.03
C THR A 98 12.28 -7.42 -11.91
N THR A 99 12.69 -6.77 -12.98
CA THR A 99 13.51 -7.48 -13.98
C THR A 99 14.97 -7.05 -14.13
N VAL A 100 15.44 -5.92 -13.60
CA VAL A 100 16.71 -5.34 -14.12
C VAL A 100 17.71 -4.83 -13.08
N ILE A 101 17.34 -4.62 -11.82
CA ILE A 101 18.25 -3.98 -10.85
C ILE A 101 18.83 -5.02 -9.90
N GLU A 102 20.17 -5.13 -9.86
CA GLU A 102 20.86 -6.03 -8.94
C GLU A 102 20.88 -5.46 -7.52
N VAL A 103 20.22 -6.18 -6.62
CA VAL A 103 20.26 -5.95 -5.16
C VAL A 103 20.95 -7.13 -4.52
N ASP A 104 21.75 -6.87 -3.46
CA ASP A 104 22.35 -7.94 -2.66
C ASP A 104 21.24 -8.91 -2.17
N PRO A 105 21.41 -10.21 -2.43
CA PRO A 105 20.39 -11.21 -2.11
C PRO A 105 19.99 -11.25 -0.65
N LEU A 106 20.94 -11.18 0.27
CA LEU A 106 20.67 -11.25 1.70
C LEU A 106 19.85 -10.04 2.15
N THR A 107 20.26 -8.87 1.70
CA THR A 107 19.55 -7.62 1.98
C THR A 107 18.10 -7.67 1.48
N LEU A 108 17.91 -8.05 0.21
CA LEU A 108 16.57 -8.10 -0.39
C LEU A 108 15.66 -9.08 0.36
N PHE A 109 16.10 -10.32 0.58
CA PHE A 109 15.29 -11.32 1.29
C PHE A 109 15.01 -10.94 2.73
N ALA A 110 16.00 -10.41 3.45
CA ALA A 110 15.85 -10.04 4.85
C ALA A 110 14.84 -8.89 5.01
N LEU A 111 14.90 -7.87 4.15
CA LEU A 111 13.96 -6.76 4.20
C LEU A 111 12.54 -7.19 3.80
N ILE A 112 12.39 -7.99 2.74
CA ILE A 112 11.09 -8.54 2.33
C ILE A 112 10.49 -9.38 3.46
N ALA A 113 11.24 -10.33 4.01
CA ALA A 113 10.75 -11.19 5.10
C ALA A 113 10.32 -10.37 6.32
N ALA A 114 11.10 -9.35 6.68
CA ALA A 114 10.78 -8.44 7.77
C ALA A 114 9.46 -7.69 7.52
N SER A 115 9.25 -7.16 6.33
CA SER A 115 8.00 -6.46 5.97
C SER A 115 6.79 -7.40 5.98
N VAL A 116 6.95 -8.64 5.50
CA VAL A 116 5.88 -9.66 5.53
C VAL A 116 5.48 -10.00 6.96
N VAL A 117 6.46 -10.25 7.84
CA VAL A 117 6.18 -10.54 9.26
C VAL A 117 5.53 -9.33 9.94
N GLY A 118 6.06 -8.12 9.69
CA GLY A 118 5.49 -6.87 10.20
C GLY A 118 4.03 -6.69 9.76
N SER A 119 3.74 -6.92 8.48
CA SER A 119 2.38 -6.79 7.95
C SER A 119 1.40 -7.82 8.51
N TYR A 120 1.83 -9.06 8.70
CA TYR A 120 0.99 -10.09 9.30
C TYR A 120 0.55 -9.73 10.72
N LEU A 121 1.51 -9.25 11.53
CA LEU A 121 1.23 -8.80 12.89
C LEU A 121 0.40 -7.50 12.89
N GLY A 122 0.79 -6.53 12.07
CA GLY A 122 0.08 -5.26 11.92
C GLY A 122 -1.37 -5.46 11.49
N ALA A 123 -1.63 -6.27 10.47
CA ALA A 123 -2.99 -6.56 10.00
C ALA A 123 -3.85 -7.20 11.11
N GLY A 124 -3.25 -8.09 11.93
CA GLY A 124 -3.96 -8.70 13.06
C GLY A 124 -4.37 -7.71 14.16
N ILE A 125 -3.59 -6.66 14.34
CA ILE A 125 -3.89 -5.57 15.29
C ILE A 125 -4.92 -4.61 14.68
N ILE A 126 -4.65 -4.11 13.48
CA ILE A 126 -5.49 -3.12 12.79
C ILE A 126 -6.90 -3.65 12.53
N ALA A 127 -7.05 -4.90 12.09
CA ALA A 127 -8.35 -5.51 11.81
C ALA A 127 -9.30 -5.57 13.02
N LYS A 128 -8.75 -5.49 14.24
CA LYS A 128 -9.51 -5.52 15.50
C LYS A 128 -9.71 -4.15 16.15
N MET A 129 -9.15 -3.10 15.56
CA MET A 129 -9.33 -1.75 16.09
C MET A 129 -10.75 -1.24 15.84
N ASP A 130 -11.23 -0.43 16.76
CA ASP A 130 -12.44 0.35 16.58
C ASP A 130 -12.22 1.50 15.58
N GLU A 131 -13.32 2.05 15.07
CA GLU A 131 -13.30 3.07 14.03
C GLU A 131 -12.52 4.32 14.45
N ARG A 132 -12.64 4.77 15.70
CA ARG A 132 -11.94 5.95 16.21
C ARG A 132 -10.43 5.74 16.24
N LYS A 133 -9.97 4.57 16.68
CA LYS A 133 -8.55 4.24 16.67
C LYS A 133 -8.00 4.18 15.26
N ILE A 134 -8.75 3.60 14.32
CA ILE A 134 -8.37 3.59 12.90
C ILE A 134 -8.27 5.00 12.35
N GLN A 135 -9.23 5.88 12.62
CA GLN A 135 -9.18 7.27 12.19
C GLN A 135 -7.94 8.00 12.70
N ILE A 136 -7.56 7.78 13.99
CA ILE A 136 -6.34 8.36 14.56
C ILE A 136 -5.09 7.78 13.90
N VAL A 137 -4.99 6.45 13.84
CA VAL A 137 -3.81 5.78 13.29
C VAL A 137 -3.61 6.16 11.82
N MET A 138 -4.65 6.10 11.01
CA MET A 138 -4.58 6.52 9.60
C MET A 138 -4.29 8.01 9.46
N GLY A 139 -4.93 8.85 10.26
CA GLY A 139 -4.71 10.29 10.21
C GLY A 139 -3.26 10.66 10.52
N VAL A 140 -2.68 10.10 11.58
CA VAL A 140 -1.27 10.30 11.94
C VAL A 140 -0.35 9.71 10.85
N ALA A 141 -0.65 8.51 10.39
CA ALA A 141 0.12 7.84 9.36
C ALA A 141 0.17 8.63 8.04
N LEU A 142 -0.97 9.15 7.59
CA LEU A 142 -1.05 10.01 6.41
C LEU A 142 -0.32 11.34 6.61
N ALA A 143 -0.35 11.94 7.83
CA ALA A 143 0.44 13.12 8.14
C ALA A 143 1.95 12.87 7.98
N VAL A 144 2.43 11.75 8.55
CA VAL A 144 3.84 11.35 8.43
C VAL A 144 4.21 11.11 6.97
N THR A 145 3.36 10.43 6.20
CA THR A 145 3.57 10.21 4.75
C THR A 145 3.67 11.53 4.00
N ALA A 146 2.75 12.47 4.25
CA ALA A 146 2.78 13.79 3.63
C ALA A 146 4.08 14.55 3.95
N LEU A 147 4.55 14.50 5.21
CA LEU A 147 5.81 15.13 5.62
C LEU A 147 7.03 14.48 4.96
N ILE A 148 7.07 13.14 4.85
CA ILE A 148 8.14 12.41 4.17
C ILE A 148 8.16 12.78 2.67
N MET A 149 7.00 12.80 2.02
CA MET A 149 6.90 13.19 0.61
C MET A 149 7.31 14.66 0.40
N LEU A 150 6.90 15.55 1.30
CA LEU A 150 7.30 16.97 1.27
C LEU A 150 8.81 17.10 1.44
N ALA A 151 9.42 16.44 2.41
CA ALA A 151 10.86 16.45 2.61
C ALA A 151 11.62 15.93 1.38
N SER A 152 11.10 14.89 0.72
CA SER A 152 11.64 14.39 -0.54
C SER A 152 11.57 15.43 -1.66
N GLN A 153 10.43 16.12 -1.80
CA GLN A 153 10.24 17.16 -2.82
C GLN A 153 11.11 18.41 -2.59
N LEU A 154 11.41 18.71 -1.32
CA LEU A 154 12.31 19.82 -0.94
C LEU A 154 13.80 19.45 -1.03
N GLY A 155 14.14 18.20 -1.41
CA GLY A 155 15.52 17.74 -1.49
C GLY A 155 16.23 17.63 -0.13
N ILE A 156 15.48 17.44 0.96
CA ILE A 156 16.03 17.32 2.33
C ILE A 156 16.67 15.95 2.54
N PHE A 157 16.24 14.93 1.79
CA PHE A 157 16.80 13.59 1.92
C PHE A 157 18.19 13.50 1.29
N PRO A 158 19.07 12.68 1.88
CA PRO A 158 20.34 12.39 1.25
C PRO A 158 20.11 11.80 -0.15
N VAL A 159 21.05 12.06 -1.03
CA VAL A 159 20.98 11.59 -2.43
C VAL A 159 21.10 10.05 -2.51
N GLY A 160 21.33 9.39 -1.38
CA GLY A 160 21.68 7.98 -1.29
C GLY A 160 23.19 7.77 -1.48
N GLY A 161 23.60 6.51 -1.49
CA GLY A 161 24.97 6.09 -1.75
C GLY A 161 25.06 5.24 -3.01
N GLU A 162 26.10 4.41 -3.09
CA GLU A 162 26.34 3.50 -4.20
C GLU A 162 26.14 2.02 -3.82
N ALA A 163 25.91 1.74 -2.52
CA ALA A 163 25.79 0.37 -2.04
C ALA A 163 24.55 -0.33 -2.62
N THR A 164 24.71 -1.58 -3.04
CA THR A 164 23.62 -2.44 -3.53
C THR A 164 23.07 -3.36 -2.46
N GLY A 165 23.63 -3.32 -1.24
CA GLY A 165 23.24 -4.13 -0.09
C GLY A 165 23.67 -3.53 1.23
N LEU A 166 23.21 -4.12 2.32
CA LEU A 166 23.48 -3.72 3.69
C LEU A 166 24.24 -4.79 4.44
N THR A 167 25.13 -4.38 5.36
CA THR A 167 25.90 -5.28 6.22
C THR A 167 25.93 -4.76 7.66
N GLY A 168 26.24 -5.65 8.61
CA GLY A 168 26.41 -5.29 10.01
C GLY A 168 25.18 -4.55 10.61
N ALA A 169 25.44 -3.45 11.31
CA ALA A 169 24.40 -2.67 11.98
C ALA A 169 23.38 -2.09 11.00
N ASN A 170 23.79 -1.66 9.80
CA ASN A 170 22.88 -1.10 8.80
C ASN A 170 21.87 -2.15 8.30
N LEU A 171 22.26 -3.42 8.18
CA LEU A 171 21.34 -4.49 7.83
C LEU A 171 20.29 -4.68 8.94
N VAL A 172 20.71 -4.68 10.20
CA VAL A 172 19.78 -4.80 11.35
C VAL A 172 18.80 -3.63 11.38
N ILE A 173 19.27 -2.39 11.19
CA ILE A 173 18.42 -1.20 11.12
C ILE A 173 17.45 -1.31 9.95
N GLY A 174 17.91 -1.75 8.79
CA GLY A 174 17.06 -1.97 7.61
C GLY A 174 15.96 -3.01 7.87
N ILE A 175 16.29 -4.14 8.51
CA ILE A 175 15.34 -5.19 8.89
C ILE A 175 14.27 -4.64 9.85
N ILE A 176 14.69 -3.97 10.92
CA ILE A 176 13.76 -3.38 11.90
C ILE A 176 12.90 -2.30 11.23
N GLY A 177 13.52 -1.44 10.43
CA GLY A 177 12.80 -0.40 9.68
C GLY A 177 11.75 -0.99 8.75
N ASN A 178 12.11 -1.97 7.91
CA ASN A 178 11.17 -2.55 6.96
C ASN A 178 10.08 -3.41 7.64
N PHE A 179 10.36 -4.00 8.80
CA PHE A 179 9.35 -4.64 9.65
C PHE A 179 8.32 -3.61 10.13
N ILE A 180 8.76 -2.47 10.64
CA ILE A 180 7.88 -1.38 11.08
C ILE A 180 7.07 -0.84 9.91
N LEU A 181 7.71 -0.61 8.75
CA LEU A 181 7.03 -0.13 7.55
C LEU A 181 5.97 -1.13 7.05
N GLY A 182 6.27 -2.44 7.10
CA GLY A 182 5.30 -3.48 6.78
C GLY A 182 4.09 -3.48 7.72
N ALA A 183 4.30 -3.28 9.02
CA ALA A 183 3.22 -3.15 9.99
C ALA A 183 2.39 -1.89 9.74
N LEU A 184 3.03 -0.73 9.51
CA LEU A 184 2.37 0.54 9.24
C LEU A 184 1.59 0.53 7.93
N MET A 185 2.06 -0.19 6.92
CA MET A 185 1.34 -0.31 5.65
C MET A 185 -0.06 -0.90 5.86
N THR A 186 -0.23 -1.82 6.81
CA THR A 186 -1.55 -2.38 7.13
C THR A 186 -2.52 -1.36 7.72
N ALA A 187 -2.00 -0.27 8.27
CA ALA A 187 -2.78 0.85 8.78
C ALA A 187 -3.13 1.91 7.70
N GLY A 188 -2.70 1.69 6.46
CA GLY A 188 -2.96 2.62 5.36
C GLY A 188 -1.79 3.58 5.03
N VAL A 189 -0.61 3.37 5.64
CA VAL A 189 0.62 4.09 5.27
C VAL A 189 1.21 3.46 4.02
N GLY A 190 1.34 4.23 2.94
CA GLY A 190 2.07 3.75 1.76
C GLY A 190 3.54 3.44 2.10
N LEU A 191 4.02 2.26 1.72
CA LEU A 191 5.40 1.82 2.03
C LEU A 191 6.45 2.53 1.16
N TYR A 192 6.10 2.97 -0.05
CA TYR A 192 7.06 3.40 -1.06
C TYR A 192 7.97 4.55 -0.58
N SER A 193 7.40 5.70 -0.24
CA SER A 193 8.21 6.87 0.16
C SER A 193 9.02 6.64 1.45
N PRO A 194 8.47 6.03 2.52
CA PRO A 194 9.26 5.72 3.70
C PRO A 194 10.38 4.70 3.46
N CYS A 195 10.13 3.67 2.63
CA CYS A 195 11.14 2.68 2.28
C CYS A 195 12.26 3.30 1.46
N MET A 196 11.92 4.15 0.49
CA MET A 196 12.90 4.90 -0.30
C MET A 196 13.78 5.78 0.60
N ALA A 197 13.17 6.53 1.52
CA ALA A 197 13.91 7.34 2.48
C ALA A 197 14.87 6.48 3.33
N MET A 198 14.40 5.36 3.88
CA MET A 198 15.22 4.43 4.66
C MET A 198 16.42 3.91 3.86
N VAL A 199 16.21 3.49 2.62
CA VAL A 199 17.26 3.00 1.71
C VAL A 199 18.32 4.08 1.51
N TYR A 200 17.92 5.33 1.29
CA TYR A 200 18.85 6.45 1.10
C TYR A 200 19.64 6.78 2.37
N PHE A 201 18.98 6.83 3.52
CA PHE A 201 19.65 7.07 4.81
C PHE A 201 20.63 5.97 5.19
N LEU A 202 20.42 4.75 4.74
CA LEU A 202 21.34 3.62 4.96
C LEU A 202 22.50 3.57 3.93
N GLY A 203 22.59 4.57 3.03
CA GLY A 203 23.68 4.71 2.07
C GLY A 203 23.58 3.78 0.86
N MET A 204 22.40 3.24 0.58
CA MET A 204 22.18 2.41 -0.61
C MET A 204 21.92 3.28 -1.85
N SER A 205 22.16 2.71 -3.02
CA SER A 205 21.86 3.36 -4.30
C SER A 205 20.36 3.60 -4.46
N PRO A 206 19.96 4.76 -4.99
CA PRO A 206 18.55 5.02 -5.32
C PRO A 206 17.92 3.96 -6.23
N ALA A 207 18.71 3.36 -7.11
CA ALA A 207 18.25 2.32 -8.02
C ALA A 207 17.72 1.09 -7.28
N VAL A 208 18.35 0.68 -6.16
CA VAL A 208 17.92 -0.50 -5.40
C VAL A 208 16.69 -0.27 -4.52
N ALA A 209 16.28 0.99 -4.32
CA ALA A 209 15.07 1.29 -3.55
C ALA A 209 13.82 0.72 -4.23
N PHE A 210 13.73 0.80 -5.57
CA PHE A 210 12.58 0.30 -6.32
C PHE A 210 12.33 -1.20 -6.15
N PRO A 211 13.29 -2.11 -6.41
CA PRO A 211 13.08 -3.54 -6.20
C PRO A 211 12.78 -3.88 -4.74
N ILE A 212 13.39 -3.20 -3.76
CA ILE A 212 13.12 -3.45 -2.35
C ILE A 212 11.68 -3.06 -1.98
N MET A 213 11.25 -1.85 -2.34
CA MET A 213 9.91 -1.39 -1.98
C MET A 213 8.81 -2.15 -2.73
N MET A 214 8.96 -2.39 -4.03
CA MET A 214 7.98 -3.12 -4.83
C MET A 214 7.87 -4.59 -4.39
N ALA A 215 9.00 -5.28 -4.22
CA ALA A 215 8.99 -6.66 -3.76
C ALA A 215 8.45 -6.79 -2.33
N SER A 216 8.79 -5.85 -1.43
CA SER A 216 8.22 -5.81 -0.08
C SER A 216 6.69 -5.65 -0.13
N CYS A 217 6.16 -4.68 -0.88
CA CYS A 217 4.72 -4.48 -1.02
C CYS A 217 4.01 -5.69 -1.62
N ALA A 218 4.51 -6.20 -2.74
CA ALA A 218 3.90 -7.31 -3.44
C ALA A 218 3.86 -8.60 -2.62
N MET A 219 4.85 -8.82 -1.75
CA MET A 219 4.92 -10.01 -0.89
C MET A 219 4.10 -9.86 0.40
N LEU A 220 4.10 -8.67 1.01
CA LEU A 220 3.39 -8.45 2.26
C LEU A 220 1.87 -8.31 2.07
N MET A 221 1.41 -7.73 0.96
CA MET A 221 -0.02 -7.46 0.74
C MET A 221 -0.90 -8.70 0.66
N PRO A 222 -0.55 -9.78 -0.04
CA PRO A 222 -1.32 -11.02 -0.02
C PRO A 222 -1.45 -11.60 1.39
N VAL A 223 -0.41 -11.51 2.20
CA VAL A 223 -0.36 -12.01 3.58
C VAL A 223 -1.25 -11.17 4.50
N ALA A 224 -1.10 -9.85 4.48
CA ALA A 224 -1.92 -8.91 5.24
C ALA A 224 -3.40 -9.03 4.84
N SER A 225 -3.68 -9.07 3.54
CA SER A 225 -5.04 -9.17 2.99
C SER A 225 -5.76 -10.44 3.41
N THR A 226 -5.06 -11.58 3.42
CA THR A 226 -5.62 -12.83 3.94
C THR A 226 -6.02 -12.70 5.42
N LYS A 227 -5.26 -11.93 6.22
CA LYS A 227 -5.62 -11.67 7.61
C LYS A 227 -6.87 -10.78 7.71
N PHE A 228 -6.97 -9.71 6.91
CA PHE A 228 -8.17 -8.87 6.87
C PHE A 228 -9.42 -9.64 6.40
N ILE A 229 -9.28 -10.53 5.42
CA ILE A 229 -10.36 -11.41 4.96
C ILE A 229 -10.84 -12.30 6.10
N LYS A 230 -9.92 -12.94 6.83
CA LYS A 230 -10.24 -13.81 7.97
C LYS A 230 -10.99 -13.07 9.09
N GLU A 231 -10.59 -11.83 9.37
CA GLU A 231 -11.22 -10.99 10.41
C GLU A 231 -12.46 -10.25 9.90
N GLN A 232 -12.87 -10.43 8.63
CA GLN A 232 -14.00 -9.75 7.99
C GLN A 232 -13.91 -8.21 8.10
N ALA A 233 -12.68 -7.67 8.03
CA ALA A 233 -12.38 -6.26 8.25
C ALA A 233 -12.07 -5.53 6.94
N TYR A 234 -12.89 -5.72 5.90
CA TYR A 234 -12.74 -5.06 4.60
C TYR A 234 -14.10 -4.99 3.86
N ALA A 235 -14.23 -4.05 2.93
CA ALA A 235 -15.40 -3.90 2.07
C ALA A 235 -15.23 -4.79 0.83
N LYS A 236 -16.06 -5.81 0.72
CA LYS A 236 -15.88 -6.94 -0.23
C LYS A 236 -16.07 -6.54 -1.67
N LYS A 237 -17.20 -5.90 -1.97
CA LYS A 237 -17.54 -5.45 -3.32
C LYS A 237 -16.63 -4.30 -3.77
N THR A 238 -16.35 -3.38 -2.87
CA THR A 238 -15.44 -2.26 -3.15
C THR A 238 -14.04 -2.76 -3.50
N SER A 239 -13.51 -3.72 -2.73
CA SER A 239 -12.16 -4.27 -2.98
C SER A 239 -12.06 -4.95 -4.34
N ILE A 240 -13.04 -5.77 -4.75
CA ILE A 240 -12.97 -6.43 -6.07
C ILE A 240 -13.07 -5.40 -7.21
N LEU A 241 -13.88 -4.36 -7.05
CA LEU A 241 -14.02 -3.32 -8.06
C LEU A 241 -12.75 -2.47 -8.19
N ILE A 242 -12.08 -2.17 -7.06
CA ILE A 242 -10.76 -1.52 -7.05
C ILE A 242 -9.74 -2.40 -7.76
N SER A 243 -9.68 -3.71 -7.44
CA SER A 243 -8.74 -4.63 -8.10
C SER A 243 -8.95 -4.66 -9.61
N ILE A 244 -10.20 -4.71 -10.08
CA ILE A 244 -10.51 -4.71 -11.53
C ILE A 244 -10.04 -3.43 -12.19
N GLY A 245 -10.38 -2.27 -11.63
CA GLY A 245 -9.95 -0.97 -12.15
C GLY A 245 -8.43 -0.81 -12.08
N GLY A 246 -7.85 -1.21 -10.95
CA GLY A 246 -6.42 -1.09 -10.68
C GLY A 246 -5.56 -1.86 -11.66
N VAL A 247 -5.90 -3.11 -11.93
CA VAL A 247 -5.17 -3.91 -12.95
C VAL A 247 -5.13 -3.21 -14.29
N VAL A 248 -6.25 -2.64 -14.75
CA VAL A 248 -6.30 -1.88 -16.00
C VAL A 248 -5.41 -0.63 -15.91
N GLY A 249 -5.46 0.09 -14.77
CA GLY A 249 -4.63 1.26 -14.52
C GLY A 249 -3.13 0.95 -14.58
N VAL A 250 -2.70 -0.14 -13.93
CA VAL A 250 -1.31 -0.63 -13.95
C VAL A 250 -0.82 -0.90 -15.38
N PHE A 251 -1.59 -1.66 -16.16
CA PHE A 251 -1.18 -1.98 -17.52
C PHE A 251 -1.08 -0.74 -18.42
N ILE A 252 -2.01 0.20 -18.30
CA ILE A 252 -1.97 1.45 -19.05
C ILE A 252 -0.76 2.28 -18.63
N ALA A 253 -0.49 2.44 -17.34
CA ALA A 253 0.66 3.18 -16.85
C ALA A 253 1.98 2.55 -17.31
N ALA A 254 2.12 1.24 -17.16
CA ALA A 254 3.36 0.52 -17.44
C ALA A 254 3.73 0.48 -18.93
N PHE A 255 2.75 0.34 -19.83
CA PHE A 255 3.02 0.09 -21.25
C PHE A 255 2.71 1.26 -22.18
N ILE A 256 1.84 2.19 -21.77
CA ILE A 256 1.38 3.29 -22.64
C ILE A 256 2.03 4.60 -22.24
N VAL A 257 2.20 4.87 -20.94
CA VAL A 257 2.73 6.15 -20.46
C VAL A 257 4.25 6.11 -20.41
N LYS A 258 4.89 6.88 -21.30
CA LYS A 258 6.36 6.99 -21.35
C LYS A 258 6.91 8.12 -20.49
N SER A 259 6.13 9.18 -20.24
CA SER A 259 6.54 10.32 -19.41
C SER A 259 5.33 11.10 -18.94
N LEU A 260 5.29 11.44 -17.66
CA LEU A 260 4.35 12.40 -17.06
C LEU A 260 5.13 13.40 -16.21
N PRO A 261 4.63 14.62 -16.02
CA PRO A 261 5.24 15.62 -15.15
C PRO A 261 5.04 15.22 -13.67
N LEU A 262 5.69 14.14 -13.25
CA LEU A 262 5.53 13.53 -11.91
C LEU A 262 5.77 14.53 -10.78
N ASN A 263 6.60 15.53 -11.02
CA ASN A 263 6.92 16.55 -10.00
C ASN A 263 5.67 17.35 -9.60
N ILE A 264 4.91 17.84 -10.57
CA ILE A 264 3.65 18.59 -10.31
C ILE A 264 2.63 17.67 -9.62
N LEU A 265 2.55 16.44 -10.08
CA LEU A 265 1.62 15.46 -9.53
C LEU A 265 1.93 15.10 -8.07
N LYS A 266 3.21 14.97 -7.70
CA LYS A 266 3.63 14.74 -6.31
C LYS A 266 3.20 15.88 -5.38
N TRP A 267 3.30 17.13 -5.80
CA TRP A 267 2.81 18.28 -5.04
C TRP A 267 1.29 18.21 -4.80
N LEU A 268 0.53 17.89 -5.85
CA LEU A 268 -0.93 17.69 -5.71
C LEU A 268 -1.25 16.58 -4.70
N VAL A 269 -0.56 15.44 -4.80
CA VAL A 269 -0.77 14.30 -3.90
C VAL A 269 -0.41 14.66 -2.45
N ILE A 270 0.66 15.41 -2.20
CA ILE A 270 1.01 15.89 -0.85
C ILE A 270 -0.15 16.69 -0.24
N LEU A 271 -0.74 17.62 -0.99
CA LEU A 271 -1.88 18.41 -0.53
C LEU A 271 -3.11 17.54 -0.23
N VAL A 272 -3.40 16.59 -1.11
CA VAL A 272 -4.51 15.64 -0.95
C VAL A 272 -4.34 14.76 0.27
N ILE A 273 -3.13 14.23 0.50
CA ILE A 273 -2.81 13.40 1.66
C ILE A 273 -2.91 14.22 2.95
N ALA A 274 -2.38 15.45 2.97
CA ALA A 274 -2.46 16.33 4.13
C ALA A 274 -3.92 16.67 4.48
N TYR A 275 -4.74 16.99 3.48
CA TYR A 275 -6.17 17.21 3.67
C TYR A 275 -6.88 15.96 4.21
N THR A 276 -6.57 14.78 3.67
CA THR A 276 -7.16 13.51 4.10
C THR A 276 -6.77 13.18 5.53
N SER A 277 -5.51 13.40 5.91
CA SER A 277 -5.01 13.26 7.27
C SER A 277 -5.82 14.14 8.26
N ILE A 278 -5.94 15.42 7.95
CA ILE A 278 -6.71 16.36 8.78
C ILE A 278 -8.17 15.90 8.92
N THR A 279 -8.78 15.44 7.83
CA THR A 279 -10.17 14.97 7.83
C THR A 279 -10.33 13.74 8.71
N MET A 280 -9.42 12.76 8.63
CA MET A 280 -9.44 11.57 9.48
C MET A 280 -9.27 11.92 10.95
N LEU A 281 -8.31 12.79 11.30
CA LEU A 281 -8.10 13.24 12.67
C LEU A 281 -9.34 14.00 13.19
N ARG A 282 -9.92 14.90 12.40
CA ARG A 282 -11.13 15.60 12.81
C ARG A 282 -12.28 14.64 13.09
N LYS A 283 -12.53 13.65 12.24
CA LYS A 283 -13.56 12.63 12.48
C LYS A 283 -13.35 11.91 13.80
N ALA A 284 -12.09 11.59 14.17
CA ALA A 284 -11.77 10.89 15.42
C ALA A 284 -12.10 11.69 16.68
N TYR A 285 -12.05 13.03 16.61
CA TYR A 285 -12.28 13.93 17.74
C TYR A 285 -13.64 14.62 17.70
N THR A 286 -14.39 14.50 16.62
CA THR A 286 -15.77 15.02 16.55
C THR A 286 -16.71 14.00 17.19
N PRO A 287 -17.51 14.38 18.21
CA PRO A 287 -18.50 13.50 18.80
C PRO A 287 -19.46 13.00 17.70
N LYS A 288 -19.69 11.69 17.60
CA LYS A 288 -20.80 11.19 16.79
C LYS A 288 -22.09 11.81 17.39
N GLN A 289 -22.79 12.63 16.62
CA GLN A 289 -24.14 13.00 16.99
C GLN A 289 -24.91 11.70 17.13
N ALA A 290 -25.45 11.45 18.33
CA ALA A 290 -26.33 10.32 18.58
C ALA A 290 -27.57 10.50 17.67
N GLU A 291 -27.71 9.64 16.66
CA GLU A 291 -28.93 9.43 15.93
C GLU A 291 -29.90 8.61 16.76
#